data_4193fb6a9ed70cbe5af5c47f3109d1d0
#
_entry.id   4193fb6a9ed70cbe5af5c47f3109d1d0
#
_cell.length_a   1.000
_cell.length_b   1.000
_cell.length_c   1.000
_cell.angle_alpha   90.00
_cell.angle_beta   90.00
_cell.angle_gamma   90.00
#
_symmetry.space_group_name_H-M   'P 1'
#
loop_
_entity.id
_entity.type
_entity.pdbx_description
1 polymer ?
#
loop_
_entity_poly.entity_id
_entity_poly.type
_entity_poly.pdbx_seq_one_letter_code
_entity_poly.pdbx_strand_id
1 'polypeptide(L)'
;MAELFSDAWMKSYMTEWNNEPELSDALAKINFNSRIAYGFDKEDQPRAVITIENGKATAAGSYSGEELNWDLRASAENWQKWIDKGIGMASLGMAYVGGKLKFKTGDYGAMIKDPRMAGPFVKSFTVMGRVKD
;
A
#
# COMPACT_ATOMS: atom_id res chain seq x y z
N MET A 1 10.35 18.64 0.58
CA MET A 1 10.13 17.18 0.55
C MET A 1 8.86 16.81 1.29
N ALA A 2 8.08 15.96 0.70
CA ALA A 2 6.86 15.49 1.36
C ALA A 2 7.20 14.38 2.35
N GLU A 3 6.58 14.44 3.51
CA GLU A 3 6.75 13.38 4.50
C GLU A 3 6.01 12.12 4.05
N LEU A 4 6.53 10.97 4.46
CA LEU A 4 5.91 9.68 4.19
C LEU A 4 4.44 9.69 4.64
N PHE A 5 3.56 9.30 3.74
CA PHE A 5 2.11 9.25 3.94
C PHE A 5 1.45 10.60 4.18
N SER A 6 2.11 11.72 3.89
CA SER A 6 1.45 13.03 3.87
C SER A 6 0.52 13.10 2.65
N ASP A 7 -0.37 14.08 2.65
CA ASP A 7 -1.28 14.28 1.51
C ASP A 7 -0.53 14.43 0.19
N ALA A 8 0.53 15.24 0.18
CA ALA A 8 1.34 15.44 -1.02
C ALA A 8 2.05 14.16 -1.46
N TRP A 9 2.59 13.39 -0.50
CA TRP A 9 3.25 12.13 -0.79
C TRP A 9 2.27 11.15 -1.43
N MET A 10 1.05 11.08 -0.88
CA MET A 10 0.02 10.17 -1.39
C MET A 10 -0.41 10.54 -2.82
N LYS A 11 -0.48 11.81 -3.13
CA LYS A 11 -0.83 12.23 -4.49
C LYS A 11 0.24 11.85 -5.50
N SER A 12 1.51 11.93 -5.11
CA SER A 12 2.62 11.43 -5.94
C SER A 12 2.56 9.91 -6.09
N TYR A 13 2.25 9.21 -5.01
CA TYR A 13 2.08 7.76 -5.04
C TYR A 13 0.95 7.35 -5.98
N MET A 14 -0.18 8.06 -5.94
CA MET A 14 -1.30 7.82 -6.85
C MET A 14 -0.86 7.91 -8.31
N THR A 15 -0.07 8.93 -8.66
CA THR A 15 0.45 9.11 -10.00
C THR A 15 1.33 7.94 -10.41
N GLU A 16 2.24 7.52 -9.53
CA GLU A 16 3.13 6.39 -9.82
C GLU A 16 2.37 5.07 -9.92
N TRP A 17 1.34 4.89 -9.08
CA TRP A 17 0.48 3.71 -9.15
C TRP A 17 -0.13 3.58 -10.55
N ASN A 18 -0.70 4.68 -11.05
CA ASN A 18 -1.38 4.66 -12.34
C ASN A 18 -0.43 4.54 -13.53
N ASN A 19 0.84 4.86 -13.33
CA ASN A 19 1.87 4.73 -14.36
C ASN A 19 2.53 3.35 -14.39
N GLU A 20 2.14 2.43 -13.51
CA GLU A 20 2.72 1.10 -13.45
C GLU A 20 1.72 0.04 -13.93
N PRO A 21 1.86 -0.47 -15.18
CA PRO A 21 0.93 -1.49 -15.70
C PRO A 21 0.90 -2.78 -14.90
N GLU A 22 2.02 -3.20 -14.33
CA GLU A 22 2.07 -4.42 -13.53
C GLU A 22 1.30 -4.29 -12.21
N LEU A 23 0.90 -3.08 -11.87
CA LEU A 23 0.08 -2.80 -10.70
C LEU A 23 -1.34 -2.42 -11.15
N SER A 24 -1.49 -1.28 -11.85
CA SER A 24 -2.81 -0.78 -12.19
C SER A 24 -3.55 -1.65 -13.21
N ASP A 25 -2.88 -2.07 -14.29
CA ASP A 25 -3.53 -2.91 -15.31
C ASP A 25 -3.77 -4.32 -14.81
N ALA A 26 -2.83 -4.86 -14.03
CA ALA A 26 -3.01 -6.19 -13.45
C ALA A 26 -4.23 -6.23 -12.53
N LEU A 27 -4.42 -5.20 -11.71
CA LEU A 27 -5.58 -5.11 -10.82
C LEU A 27 -6.86 -4.79 -11.58
N ALA A 28 -6.77 -4.07 -12.69
CA ALA A 28 -7.93 -3.81 -13.53
C ALA A 28 -8.52 -5.10 -14.11
N LYS A 29 -7.67 -6.08 -14.40
CA LYS A 29 -8.11 -7.38 -14.94
C LYS A 29 -8.99 -8.15 -13.97
N ILE A 30 -8.88 -7.89 -12.68
CA ILE A 30 -9.72 -8.56 -11.67
C ILE A 30 -10.74 -7.59 -11.07
N ASN A 31 -10.94 -6.45 -11.70
CA ASN A 31 -11.89 -5.42 -11.24
C ASN A 31 -11.69 -5.06 -9.78
N PHE A 32 -10.44 -4.84 -9.39
CA PHE A 32 -10.08 -4.57 -8.00
C PHE A 32 -10.56 -3.18 -7.59
N ASN A 33 -11.40 -3.14 -6.56
CA ASN A 33 -11.91 -1.90 -5.97
C ASN A 33 -11.67 -1.96 -4.47
N SER A 34 -10.92 -1.02 -3.94
CA SER A 34 -10.58 -1.03 -2.52
C SER A 34 -10.10 0.33 -2.04
N ARG A 35 -10.23 0.57 -0.74
CA ARG A 35 -9.55 1.65 -0.07
C ARG A 35 -8.48 1.05 0.81
N ILE A 36 -7.25 1.49 0.60
CA ILE A 36 -6.07 0.98 1.30
C ILE A 36 -5.50 2.11 2.13
N ALA A 37 -5.42 1.90 3.44
CA ALA A 37 -4.83 2.87 4.33
C ALA A 37 -3.43 2.44 4.74
N TYR A 38 -2.59 3.42 4.99
CA TYR A 38 -1.22 3.24 5.44
C TYR A 38 -0.99 4.07 6.69
N GLY A 39 -0.25 3.53 7.64
CA GLY A 39 0.01 4.26 8.86
C GLY A 39 1.09 3.61 9.69
N PHE A 40 1.26 4.14 10.89
CA PHE A 40 2.30 3.69 11.81
C PHE A 40 1.67 2.83 12.92
N ASP A 41 2.41 1.82 13.35
CA ASP A 41 1.89 0.77 14.22
C ASP A 41 1.55 1.26 15.64
N LYS A 42 2.11 2.38 16.07
CA LYS A 42 1.85 2.94 17.41
C LYS A 42 0.75 3.98 17.43
N GLU A 43 0.14 4.26 16.28
CA GLU A 43 -0.92 5.26 16.18
C GLU A 43 -2.29 4.59 16.10
N ASP A 44 -3.30 5.25 16.66
CA ASP A 44 -4.67 4.71 16.66
C ASP A 44 -5.28 4.68 15.27
N GLN A 45 -4.94 5.65 14.43
CA GLN A 45 -5.51 5.82 13.11
C GLN A 45 -4.44 5.79 12.03
N PRO A 46 -4.79 5.37 10.80
CA PRO A 46 -3.83 5.46 9.71
C PRO A 46 -3.56 6.92 9.34
N ARG A 47 -2.46 7.14 8.65
CA ARG A 47 -2.08 8.47 8.19
C ARG A 47 -2.77 8.85 6.89
N ALA A 48 -2.92 7.89 5.98
CA ALA A 48 -3.30 8.18 4.62
C ALA A 48 -4.09 7.04 4.00
N VAL A 49 -4.81 7.35 2.92
CA VAL A 49 -5.62 6.37 2.22
C VAL A 49 -5.51 6.60 0.71
N ILE A 50 -5.51 5.50 -0.06
CA ILE A 50 -5.60 5.54 -1.51
C ILE A 50 -6.84 4.75 -1.92
N THR A 51 -7.65 5.33 -2.82
CA THR A 51 -8.86 4.69 -3.32
C THR A 51 -8.60 4.12 -4.70
N ILE A 52 -8.89 2.83 -4.86
CA ILE A 52 -8.66 2.12 -6.12
C ILE A 52 -10.02 1.74 -6.72
N GLU A 53 -10.20 2.06 -7.99
CA GLU A 53 -11.41 1.68 -8.75
C GLU A 53 -10.96 1.04 -10.06
N ASN A 54 -11.34 -0.23 -10.25
CA ASN A 54 -10.94 -1.04 -11.40
C ASN A 54 -9.43 -1.01 -11.61
N GLY A 55 -8.68 -1.14 -10.51
CA GLY A 55 -7.23 -1.20 -10.52
C GLY A 55 -6.53 0.13 -10.56
N LYS A 56 -7.23 1.23 -10.85
CA LYS A 56 -6.64 2.55 -10.96
C LYS A 56 -6.88 3.37 -9.70
N ALA A 57 -5.89 4.15 -9.31
CA ALA A 57 -6.04 5.04 -8.17
C ALA A 57 -6.83 6.27 -8.61
N THR A 58 -7.97 6.51 -7.97
CA THR A 58 -8.86 7.63 -8.31
C THR A 58 -8.80 8.75 -7.29
N ALA A 59 -8.30 8.46 -6.08
CA ALA A 59 -8.13 9.47 -5.04
C ALA A 59 -7.04 9.00 -4.09
N ALA A 60 -6.34 9.95 -3.50
CA ALA A 60 -5.34 9.66 -2.47
C ALA A 60 -5.10 10.91 -1.63
N GLY A 61 -4.79 10.72 -0.37
CA GLY A 61 -4.50 11.82 0.54
C GLY A 61 -4.56 11.39 1.98
N SER A 62 -4.67 12.37 2.86
CA SER A 62 -4.76 12.14 4.30
C SER A 62 -6.05 11.40 4.65
N TYR A 63 -5.95 10.51 5.63
CA TYR A 63 -7.12 9.78 6.10
C TYR A 63 -8.07 10.72 6.85
N SER A 64 -9.36 10.63 6.55
CA SER A 64 -10.38 11.48 7.17
C SER A 64 -11.63 10.69 7.61
N GLY A 65 -11.45 9.42 7.93
CA GLY A 65 -12.54 8.59 8.45
C GLY A 65 -13.21 7.70 7.42
N GLU A 66 -12.62 7.56 6.24
CA GLU A 66 -13.18 6.70 5.19
C GLU A 66 -13.29 5.25 5.65
N GLU A 67 -14.27 4.55 5.10
CA GLU A 67 -14.40 3.12 5.29
C GLU A 67 -13.26 2.41 4.54
N LEU A 68 -12.60 1.49 5.22
CA LEU A 68 -11.37 0.87 4.70
C LEU A 68 -11.57 -0.62 4.43
N ASN A 69 -10.97 -1.09 3.33
CA ASN A 69 -10.85 -2.50 3.04
C ASN A 69 -9.52 -3.05 3.58
N TRP A 70 -8.50 -2.19 3.63
CA TRP A 70 -7.16 -2.56 4.10
C TRP A 70 -6.61 -1.43 4.97
N ASP A 71 -5.96 -1.80 6.07
CA ASP A 71 -5.29 -0.85 6.96
C ASP A 71 -3.97 -1.46 7.36
N LEU A 72 -2.89 -0.97 6.76
CA LEU A 72 -1.55 -1.52 6.90
C LEU A 72 -0.72 -0.67 7.83
N ARG A 73 -0.12 -1.30 8.83
CA ARG A 73 0.66 -0.60 9.85
C ARG A 73 2.05 -1.19 10.01
N ALA A 74 3.02 -0.34 10.17
CA ALA A 74 4.39 -0.70 10.47
C ALA A 74 5.08 0.50 11.09
N SER A 75 6.27 0.30 11.65
CA SER A 75 7.06 1.43 12.13
C SER A 75 7.53 2.28 10.96
N ALA A 76 7.78 3.57 11.21
CA ALA A 76 8.31 4.46 10.18
C ALA A 76 9.63 3.93 9.63
N GLU A 77 10.47 3.37 10.50
CA GLU A 77 11.75 2.78 10.11
C GLU A 77 11.57 1.61 9.15
N ASN A 78 10.63 0.70 9.45
CA ASN A 78 10.37 -0.44 8.57
C ASN A 78 9.78 -0.01 7.24
N TRP A 79 8.83 0.93 7.24
CA TRP A 79 8.28 1.48 6.00
C TRP A 79 9.39 2.04 5.12
N GLN A 80 10.27 2.85 5.70
CA GLN A 80 11.35 3.50 4.95
C GLN A 80 12.32 2.46 4.36
N LYS A 81 12.62 1.42 5.13
CA LYS A 81 13.49 0.34 4.67
C LYS A 81 12.90 -0.37 3.45
N TRP A 82 11.62 -0.70 3.50
CA TRP A 82 10.95 -1.39 2.39
C TRP A 82 10.84 -0.49 1.15
N ILE A 83 10.58 0.79 1.36
CA ILE A 83 10.49 1.76 0.27
C ILE A 83 11.84 1.94 -0.40
N ASP A 84 12.91 2.05 0.37
CA ASP A 84 14.26 2.29 -0.15
C ASP A 84 14.85 1.07 -0.84
N LYS A 85 14.62 -0.11 -0.28
CA LYS A 85 15.28 -1.35 -0.74
C LYS A 85 14.33 -2.29 -1.49
N GLY A 86 13.04 -2.01 -1.44
CA GLY A 86 12.04 -2.92 -1.95
C GLY A 86 11.82 -4.09 -1.01
N ILE A 87 10.81 -4.88 -1.30
CA ILE A 87 10.49 -6.07 -0.53
C ILE A 87 9.99 -7.14 -1.49
N GLY A 88 10.52 -8.35 -1.36
CA GLY A 88 10.06 -9.49 -2.14
C GLY A 88 8.99 -10.28 -1.40
N MET A 89 8.43 -11.27 -2.07
CA MET A 89 7.35 -12.10 -1.52
C MET A 89 7.76 -12.78 -0.21
N ALA A 90 8.96 -13.38 -0.18
CA ALA A 90 9.45 -14.06 1.01
C ALA A 90 9.65 -13.10 2.17
N SER A 91 10.25 -11.93 1.89
CA SER A 91 10.50 -10.92 2.92
C SER A 91 9.20 -10.35 3.45
N LEU A 92 8.20 -10.18 2.57
CA LEU A 92 6.88 -9.73 2.97
C LEU A 92 6.23 -10.69 3.95
N GLY A 93 6.29 -12.00 3.64
CA GLY A 93 5.76 -13.03 4.52
C GLY A 93 6.43 -13.02 5.89
N MET A 94 7.75 -12.87 5.92
CA MET A 94 8.50 -12.80 7.17
C MET A 94 8.15 -11.56 7.96
N ALA A 95 7.95 -10.43 7.30
CA ALA A 95 7.55 -9.20 7.99
C ALA A 95 6.17 -9.35 8.63
N TYR A 96 5.25 -10.00 7.95
CA TYR A 96 3.91 -10.26 8.47
C TYR A 96 3.94 -11.20 9.67
N VAL A 97 4.61 -12.34 9.54
CA VAL A 97 4.70 -13.34 10.61
C VAL A 97 5.43 -12.77 11.82
N GLY A 98 6.47 -11.98 11.60
CA GLY A 98 7.24 -11.36 12.68
C GLY A 98 6.58 -10.15 13.33
N GLY A 99 5.40 -9.75 12.85
CA GLY A 99 4.68 -8.62 13.42
C GLY A 99 5.21 -7.25 13.02
N LYS A 100 6.11 -7.20 12.05
CA LYS A 100 6.64 -5.92 11.56
C LYS A 100 5.67 -5.21 10.64
N LEU A 101 4.89 -5.98 9.87
CA LEU A 101 3.81 -5.45 9.04
C LEU A 101 2.51 -6.01 9.60
N LYS A 102 1.61 -5.11 10.01
CA LYS A 102 0.34 -5.50 10.62
C LYS A 102 -0.81 -5.09 9.71
N PHE A 103 -1.80 -5.98 9.62
CA PHE A 103 -3.04 -5.70 8.90
C PHE A 103 -4.13 -5.48 9.93
N LYS A 104 -4.41 -4.24 10.28
CA LYS A 104 -5.51 -3.92 11.19
C LYS A 104 -6.86 -4.17 10.54
N THR A 105 -6.92 -4.05 9.22
CA THR A 105 -8.08 -4.40 8.41
C THR A 105 -7.55 -5.11 7.18
N GLY A 106 -8.25 -6.14 6.72
CA GLY A 106 -7.88 -6.90 5.55
C GLY A 106 -7.33 -8.27 5.90
N ASP A 107 -7.56 -9.24 5.01
CA ASP A 107 -7.15 -10.61 5.19
C ASP A 107 -5.88 -10.89 4.38
N TYR A 108 -4.74 -10.78 5.05
CA TYR A 108 -3.44 -11.05 4.44
C TYR A 108 -3.38 -12.47 3.85
N GLY A 109 -3.88 -13.46 4.62
CA GLY A 109 -3.83 -14.86 4.19
C GLY A 109 -4.57 -15.11 2.90
N ALA A 110 -5.78 -14.54 2.79
CA ALA A 110 -6.57 -14.67 1.56
C ALA A 110 -5.90 -13.95 0.39
N MET A 111 -5.34 -12.77 0.63
CA MET A 111 -4.68 -11.98 -0.41
C MET A 111 -3.44 -12.70 -0.95
N ILE A 112 -2.60 -13.24 -0.04
CA ILE A 112 -1.32 -13.83 -0.45
C ILE A 112 -1.52 -15.15 -1.21
N LYS A 113 -2.66 -15.81 -1.02
CA LYS A 113 -2.99 -17.05 -1.74
C LYS A 113 -3.44 -16.79 -3.17
N ASP A 114 -3.82 -15.57 -3.49
CA ASP A 114 -4.26 -15.20 -4.83
C ASP A 114 -3.13 -14.47 -5.54
N PRO A 115 -2.44 -15.13 -6.50
CA PRO A 115 -1.31 -14.49 -7.18
C PRO A 115 -1.71 -13.23 -7.95
N ARG A 116 -2.99 -13.10 -8.32
CA ARG A 116 -3.47 -11.90 -9.01
C ARG A 116 -3.48 -10.68 -8.09
N MET A 117 -3.49 -10.90 -6.77
CA MET A 117 -3.42 -9.83 -5.77
C MET A 117 -2.03 -9.74 -5.14
N ALA A 118 -1.42 -10.88 -4.85
CA ALA A 118 -0.13 -10.92 -4.16
C ALA A 118 0.98 -10.25 -4.97
N GLY A 119 1.04 -10.51 -6.28
CA GLY A 119 2.02 -9.89 -7.16
C GLY A 119 1.92 -8.38 -7.18
N PRO A 120 0.74 -7.84 -7.49
CA PRO A 120 0.53 -6.38 -7.44
C PRO A 120 0.80 -5.77 -6.07
N PHE A 121 0.45 -6.47 -4.99
CA PHE A 121 0.71 -5.97 -3.64
C PHE A 121 2.21 -5.76 -3.40
N VAL A 122 3.03 -6.76 -3.76
CA VAL A 122 4.49 -6.64 -3.67
C VAL A 122 4.98 -5.51 -4.56
N LYS A 123 4.43 -5.40 -5.77
CA LYS A 123 4.81 -4.35 -6.72
C LYS A 123 4.51 -2.96 -6.16
N SER A 124 3.46 -2.81 -5.36
CA SER A 124 3.11 -1.51 -4.79
C SER A 124 4.23 -0.92 -3.94
N PHE A 125 5.03 -1.75 -3.28
CA PHE A 125 6.19 -1.27 -2.50
C PHE A 125 7.28 -0.72 -3.43
N THR A 126 7.49 -1.35 -4.57
CA THR A 126 8.41 -0.83 -5.59
C THR A 126 7.94 0.53 -6.11
N VAL A 127 6.64 0.66 -6.31
CA VAL A 127 6.02 1.91 -6.77
C VAL A 127 6.18 3.01 -5.71
N MET A 128 6.03 2.67 -4.44
CA MET A 128 6.29 3.63 -3.35
C MET A 128 7.71 4.18 -3.43
N GLY A 129 8.67 3.35 -3.81
CA GLY A 129 10.06 3.76 -3.94
C GLY A 129 10.31 4.74 -5.09
N ARG A 130 9.34 4.92 -5.98
CA ARG A 130 9.42 5.87 -7.08
C ARG A 130 8.89 7.25 -6.72
N VAL A 131 8.24 7.38 -5.57
CA VAL A 131 7.68 8.66 -5.15
C VAL A 131 8.82 9.63 -4.88
N LYS A 132 8.79 10.77 -5.57
CA LYS A 132 9.79 11.81 -5.45
C LYS A 132 9.10 13.15 -5.23
N ASP A 133 9.70 13.96 -4.38
CA ASP A 133 9.12 15.24 -4.00
C ASP A 133 10.18 16.31 -3.85
#